data_6a8a8885402848e2a775fae5581e2895
#
_entry.id   6a8a8885402848e2a775fae5581e2895
#
_cell.length_a   1.000
_cell.length_b   1.000
_cell.length_c   1.000
_cell.angle_alpha   90.00
_cell.angle_beta   90.00
_cell.angle_gamma   90.00
#
_symmetry.space_group_name_H-M   'P 1'
#
loop_
_entity.id
_entity.type
_entity.pdbx_description
1 polymer ?
#
loop_
_entity_poly.entity_id
_entity_poly.type
_entity_poly.pdbx_seq_one_letter_code
_entity_poly.pdbx_strand_id
1 'polypeptide(L)'
;MCTFTLGSCLLWLAVIVVVLCLLVKLYLCHAGTEIIVPLVDSRTAFKAEEVTDNSMVLTTDIGFENQGKQCATIMDAFVRPQLPYEQYDGLETKGHAELVGLPREDDYFEAYIIQAKGYKDGLDKAAIRAQIRLTDRKGMTLKEAVAHMPDFNFQLIWLGLAVCHATIVRFVLKCLLPK
;
A
#
# COMPACT_ATOMS: atom_id res chain seq x y z
N MET A 1 3.59 65.27 10.35
CA MET A 1 2.50 64.26 10.41
C MET A 1 2.48 63.53 9.06
N CYS A 2 2.96 62.29 9.01
CA CYS A 2 2.89 61.49 7.75
C CYS A 2 1.41 61.09 7.57
N THR A 3 0.77 61.64 6.54
CA THR A 3 -0.52 61.17 6.06
C THR A 3 -0.33 59.77 5.43
N PHE A 4 -0.54 58.77 6.25
CA PHE A 4 -0.64 57.40 5.73
C PHE A 4 -1.92 57.31 4.86
N THR A 5 -1.74 57.43 3.56
CA THR A 5 -2.87 57.29 2.65
C THR A 5 -3.37 55.85 2.66
N LEU A 6 -4.67 55.64 2.47
CA LEU A 6 -5.30 54.31 2.41
C LEU A 6 -4.55 53.35 1.44
N GLY A 7 -4.02 53.89 0.32
CA GLY A 7 -3.22 53.16 -0.64
C GLY A 7 -1.89 52.67 -0.08
N SER A 8 -1.24 53.40 0.79
CA SER A 8 0.00 53.01 1.46
C SER A 8 -0.24 51.85 2.42
N CYS A 9 -1.35 51.87 3.15
CA CYS A 9 -1.75 50.77 4.06
C CYS A 9 -2.01 49.45 3.25
N LEU A 10 -2.72 49.55 2.12
CA LEU A 10 -3.02 48.41 1.28
C LEU A 10 -1.74 47.80 0.67
N LEU A 11 -0.78 48.64 0.26
CA LEU A 11 0.50 48.20 -0.28
C LEU A 11 1.33 47.46 0.76
N TRP A 12 1.41 47.98 1.98
CA TRP A 12 2.11 47.30 3.08
C TRP A 12 1.45 45.99 3.47
N LEU A 13 0.12 45.93 3.47
CA LEU A 13 -0.62 44.69 3.75
C LEU A 13 -0.34 43.63 2.67
N ALA A 14 -0.32 44.01 1.40
CA ALA A 14 0.04 43.12 0.31
C ALA A 14 1.49 42.59 0.44
N VAL A 15 2.45 43.44 0.80
CA VAL A 15 3.83 43.02 1.05
C VAL A 15 3.92 42.04 2.21
N ILE A 16 3.21 42.28 3.31
CA ILE A 16 3.19 41.38 4.47
C ILE A 16 2.63 40.00 4.06
N VAL A 17 1.53 39.96 3.32
CA VAL A 17 0.94 38.70 2.83
C VAL A 17 1.92 37.93 1.95
N VAL A 18 2.59 38.60 1.00
CA VAL A 18 3.58 37.96 0.14
C VAL A 18 4.75 37.39 0.96
N VAL A 19 5.26 38.15 1.93
CA VAL A 19 6.35 37.68 2.80
C VAL A 19 5.91 36.49 3.64
N LEU A 20 4.71 36.50 4.20
CA LEU A 20 4.17 35.36 4.94
C LEU A 20 4.03 34.13 4.05
N CYS A 21 3.51 34.27 2.83
CA CYS A 21 3.41 33.16 1.87
C CYS A 21 4.79 32.57 1.52
N LEU A 22 5.80 33.42 1.34
CA LEU A 22 7.18 32.99 1.09
C LEU A 22 7.77 32.24 2.30
N LEU A 23 7.57 32.75 3.50
CA LEU A 23 8.03 32.10 4.73
C LEU A 23 7.35 30.73 4.93
N VAL A 24 6.04 30.63 4.72
CA VAL A 24 5.31 29.36 4.78
C VAL A 24 5.85 28.39 3.73
N LYS A 25 6.06 28.86 2.49
CA LYS A 25 6.62 28.02 1.42
C LYS A 25 8.02 27.51 1.77
N LEU A 26 8.89 28.36 2.28
CA LEU A 26 10.23 28.00 2.73
C LEU A 26 10.18 26.98 3.88
N TYR A 27 9.28 27.20 4.86
CA TYR A 27 9.07 26.26 5.95
C TYR A 27 8.62 24.89 5.44
N LEU A 28 7.63 24.83 4.56
CA LEU A 28 7.14 23.57 3.98
C LEU A 28 8.25 22.85 3.17
N CYS A 29 9.04 23.59 2.40
CA CYS A 29 10.18 23.01 1.68
C CYS A 29 11.26 22.45 2.63
N HIS A 30 11.46 23.09 3.79
CA HIS A 30 12.43 22.63 4.78
C HIS A 30 11.88 21.43 5.60
N ALA A 31 10.63 21.51 6.01
CA ALA A 31 9.97 20.44 6.75
C ALA A 31 9.87 19.13 5.91
N GLY A 32 9.74 19.29 4.59
CA GLY A 32 9.58 18.17 3.66
C GLY A 32 8.19 17.56 3.72
N THR A 33 8.05 16.40 3.08
CA THR A 33 6.80 15.63 3.02
C THR A 33 7.07 14.17 3.38
N GLU A 34 6.02 13.43 3.68
CA GLU A 34 6.04 11.97 3.72
C GLU A 34 6.06 11.41 2.29
N ILE A 35 6.85 10.37 2.03
CA ILE A 35 6.93 9.70 0.73
C ILE A 35 7.05 8.21 0.97
N ILE A 36 5.92 7.50 0.92
CA ILE A 36 5.88 6.05 1.05
C ILE A 36 6.08 5.42 -0.33
N VAL A 37 7.09 4.57 -0.46
CA VAL A 37 7.41 3.84 -1.69
C VAL A 37 7.25 2.34 -1.45
N PRO A 38 6.34 1.66 -2.17
CA PRO A 38 6.23 0.21 -2.13
C PRO A 38 7.35 -0.42 -2.95
N LEU A 39 8.06 -1.37 -2.37
CA LEU A 39 9.18 -2.08 -2.98
C LEU A 39 8.69 -3.36 -3.67
N VAL A 40 7.88 -3.22 -4.73
CA VAL A 40 7.21 -4.36 -5.41
C VAL A 40 8.21 -5.30 -6.07
N ASP A 41 9.28 -4.77 -6.65
CA ASP A 41 10.28 -5.58 -7.36
C ASP A 41 11.13 -6.43 -6.41
N SER A 42 11.26 -6.01 -5.17
CA SER A 42 11.99 -6.73 -4.11
C SER A 42 11.08 -7.54 -3.18
N ARG A 43 9.82 -7.75 -3.56
CA ARG A 43 8.90 -8.59 -2.77
C ARG A 43 9.44 -10.02 -2.63
N THR A 44 9.02 -10.71 -1.59
CA THR A 44 9.35 -12.12 -1.44
C THR A 44 8.68 -12.97 -2.56
N ALA A 45 9.28 -14.10 -2.88
CA ALA A 45 8.62 -15.05 -3.78
C ALA A 45 7.31 -15.54 -3.16
N PHE A 46 6.30 -15.79 -4.00
CA PHE A 46 5.05 -16.37 -3.53
C PHE A 46 5.28 -17.73 -2.88
N LYS A 47 4.64 -17.94 -1.74
CA LYS A 47 4.62 -19.22 -1.04
C LYS A 47 3.18 -19.70 -0.96
N ALA A 48 2.98 -21.01 -1.17
CA ALA A 48 1.71 -21.64 -0.91
C ALA A 48 1.71 -22.14 0.54
N GLU A 49 0.76 -21.66 1.32
CA GLU A 49 0.54 -22.03 2.71
C GLU A 49 -0.87 -22.60 2.87
N GLU A 50 -1.15 -23.32 3.94
CA GLU A 50 -2.48 -23.88 4.22
C GLU A 50 -3.09 -24.65 3.04
N VAL A 51 -2.30 -25.49 2.38
CA VAL A 51 -2.79 -26.27 1.23
C VAL A 51 -3.66 -27.40 1.71
N THR A 52 -4.94 -27.38 1.31
CA THR A 52 -5.93 -28.44 1.53
C THR A 52 -6.45 -28.94 0.18
N ASP A 53 -7.32 -29.95 0.18
CA ASP A 53 -7.92 -30.46 -1.05
C ASP A 53 -8.78 -29.42 -1.78
N ASN A 54 -9.34 -28.47 -1.02
CA ASN A 54 -10.33 -27.50 -1.52
C ASN A 54 -9.86 -26.04 -1.47
N SER A 55 -8.76 -25.75 -0.78
CA SER A 55 -8.26 -24.37 -0.67
C SER A 55 -6.76 -24.31 -0.49
N MET A 56 -6.17 -23.17 -0.88
CA MET A 56 -4.79 -22.80 -0.58
C MET A 56 -4.69 -21.31 -0.30
N VAL A 57 -3.69 -20.93 0.46
CA VAL A 57 -3.34 -19.53 0.71
C VAL A 57 -2.00 -19.25 0.06
N LEU A 58 -1.94 -18.22 -0.78
CA LEU A 58 -0.71 -17.73 -1.39
C LEU A 58 -0.28 -16.49 -0.63
N THR A 59 0.97 -16.47 -0.18
CA THR A 59 1.51 -15.36 0.61
C THR A 59 2.71 -14.72 -0.09
N THR A 60 2.85 -13.41 0.03
CA THR A 60 4.04 -12.65 -0.38
C THR A 60 4.18 -11.41 0.49
N ASP A 61 5.39 -11.09 0.90
CA ASP A 61 5.68 -9.90 1.69
C ASP A 61 6.18 -8.79 0.76
N ILE A 62 5.58 -7.61 0.86
CA ILE A 62 5.91 -6.42 0.08
C ILE A 62 6.46 -5.37 1.04
N GLY A 63 7.72 -4.98 0.83
CA GLY A 63 8.37 -3.94 1.61
C GLY A 63 7.83 -2.56 1.29
N PHE A 64 7.80 -1.69 2.29
CA PHE A 64 7.49 -0.27 2.19
C PHE A 64 8.63 0.52 2.82
N GLU A 65 9.05 1.59 2.19
CA GLU A 65 10.08 2.49 2.69
C GLU A 65 9.57 3.92 2.66
N ASN A 66 9.78 4.65 3.74
CA ASN A 66 9.52 6.07 3.75
C ASN A 66 10.79 6.82 3.28
N GLN A 67 10.72 7.40 2.10
CA GLN A 67 11.79 8.22 1.53
C GLN A 67 11.64 9.70 1.87
N GLY A 68 10.59 10.06 2.60
CA GLY A 68 10.30 11.41 3.03
C GLY A 68 11.05 11.85 4.28
N LYS A 69 10.94 13.13 4.60
CA LYS A 69 11.55 13.75 5.79
C LYS A 69 10.61 13.74 7.00
N GLN A 70 9.35 13.42 6.82
CA GLN A 70 8.35 13.32 7.89
C GLN A 70 7.94 11.86 8.07
N CYS A 71 7.49 11.50 9.27
CA CYS A 71 6.89 10.19 9.49
C CYS A 71 5.59 10.07 8.68
N ALA A 72 5.33 8.87 8.18
CA ALA A 72 4.17 8.54 7.39
C ALA A 72 3.33 7.49 8.11
N THR A 73 2.02 7.50 7.90
CA THR A 73 1.12 6.52 8.51
C THR A 73 0.39 5.76 7.42
N ILE A 74 0.45 4.44 7.47
CA ILE A 74 -0.46 3.55 6.73
C ILE A 74 -1.62 3.24 7.67
N MET A 75 -2.83 3.71 7.33
CA MET A 75 -4.00 3.57 8.22
C MET A 75 -4.79 2.30 7.95
N ASP A 76 -4.73 1.79 6.73
CA ASP A 76 -5.44 0.59 6.30
C ASP A 76 -4.76 0.01 5.07
N ALA A 77 -4.84 -1.32 4.90
CA ALA A 77 -4.38 -1.99 3.69
C ALA A 77 -5.25 -3.21 3.40
N PHE A 78 -5.53 -3.43 2.11
CA PHE A 78 -6.25 -4.61 1.67
C PHE A 78 -5.77 -5.08 0.29
N VAL A 79 -5.95 -6.37 0.05
CA VAL A 79 -5.57 -7.04 -1.20
C VAL A 79 -6.83 -7.30 -2.01
N ARG A 80 -6.83 -6.85 -3.26
CA ARG A 80 -7.91 -7.08 -4.21
C ARG A 80 -7.42 -7.97 -5.35
N PRO A 81 -7.73 -9.27 -5.37
CA PRO A 81 -7.49 -10.13 -6.50
C PRO A 81 -8.33 -9.69 -7.70
N GLN A 82 -7.76 -9.79 -8.91
CA GLN A 82 -8.38 -9.39 -10.17
C GLN A 82 -8.61 -10.60 -11.08
N LEU A 83 -9.08 -11.71 -10.51
CA LEU A 83 -9.47 -12.87 -11.31
C LEU A 83 -10.74 -12.53 -12.10
N PRO A 84 -10.76 -12.68 -13.45
CA PRO A 84 -11.92 -12.35 -14.25
C PRO A 84 -13.00 -13.42 -14.13
N TYR A 85 -13.92 -13.27 -13.19
CA TYR A 85 -15.00 -14.23 -12.92
C TYR A 85 -15.90 -14.53 -14.12
N GLU A 86 -16.07 -13.57 -15.02
CA GLU A 86 -16.86 -13.76 -16.25
C GLU A 86 -16.19 -14.74 -17.21
N GLN A 87 -14.86 -14.85 -17.16
CA GLN A 87 -14.08 -15.73 -18.02
C GLN A 87 -13.69 -17.04 -17.31
N TYR A 88 -13.56 -16.99 -15.99
CA TYR A 88 -13.16 -18.12 -15.18
C TYR A 88 -13.78 -18.07 -13.78
N ASP A 89 -14.68 -19.00 -13.50
CA ASP A 89 -15.42 -19.09 -12.24
C ASP A 89 -15.15 -20.39 -11.46
N GLY A 90 -14.09 -21.11 -11.82
CA GLY A 90 -13.68 -22.36 -11.14
C GLY A 90 -13.07 -22.15 -9.76
N LEU A 91 -12.64 -20.91 -9.43
CA LEU A 91 -12.06 -20.54 -8.14
C LEU A 91 -12.72 -19.30 -7.57
N GLU A 92 -12.89 -19.28 -6.27
CA GLU A 92 -13.15 -18.08 -5.48
C GLU A 92 -11.82 -17.54 -4.95
N THR A 93 -11.61 -16.22 -5.10
CA THR A 93 -10.40 -15.58 -4.62
C THR A 93 -10.75 -14.54 -3.56
N LYS A 94 -10.11 -14.63 -2.39
CA LYS A 94 -10.22 -13.63 -1.32
C LYS A 94 -8.83 -13.11 -1.00
N GLY A 95 -8.70 -11.78 -0.93
CA GLY A 95 -7.45 -11.12 -0.57
C GLY A 95 -7.51 -10.60 0.86
N HIS A 96 -6.41 -10.75 1.58
CA HIS A 96 -6.21 -10.21 2.91
C HIS A 96 -4.83 -9.54 2.99
N ALA A 97 -4.69 -8.48 3.77
CA ALA A 97 -3.43 -7.81 4.03
C ALA A 97 -3.18 -7.75 5.54
N GLU A 98 -1.97 -8.09 5.95
CA GLU A 98 -1.55 -7.99 7.36
C GLU A 98 -0.17 -7.35 7.46
N LEU A 99 0.16 -6.77 8.61
CA LEU A 99 1.48 -6.26 8.87
C LEU A 99 2.42 -7.42 9.25
N VAL A 100 3.57 -7.53 8.59
CA VAL A 100 4.54 -8.58 8.90
C VAL A 100 5.05 -8.42 10.34
N GLY A 101 4.92 -9.49 11.14
CA GLY A 101 5.30 -9.50 12.55
C GLY A 101 4.20 -9.09 13.52
N LEU A 102 3.03 -8.65 13.04
CA LEU A 102 1.85 -8.31 13.86
C LEU A 102 0.59 -8.92 13.23
N PRO A 103 0.52 -10.27 13.15
CA PRO A 103 -0.66 -10.94 12.61
C PRO A 103 -1.86 -10.69 13.54
N ARG A 104 -3.05 -10.55 12.96
CA ARG A 104 -4.30 -10.36 13.70
C ARG A 104 -5.34 -11.40 13.28
N GLU A 105 -6.12 -11.84 14.24
CA GLU A 105 -7.19 -12.84 14.03
C GLU A 105 -8.50 -12.21 13.51
N ASP A 106 -8.64 -10.89 13.66
CA ASP A 106 -9.88 -10.15 13.36
C ASP A 106 -9.95 -9.60 11.92
N ASP A 107 -9.02 -10.02 11.04
CA ASP A 107 -8.92 -9.56 9.64
C ASP A 107 -8.81 -8.04 9.47
N TYR A 108 -8.54 -7.30 10.54
CA TYR A 108 -8.41 -5.85 10.54
C TYR A 108 -6.94 -5.43 10.39
N PHE A 109 -6.65 -4.53 9.47
CA PHE A 109 -5.31 -3.95 9.31
C PHE A 109 -5.07 -2.87 10.37
N GLU A 110 -4.02 -3.04 11.17
CA GLU A 110 -3.61 -2.04 12.17
C GLU A 110 -2.94 -0.83 11.50
N ALA A 111 -3.23 0.38 12.00
CA ALA A 111 -2.49 1.56 11.55
C ALA A 111 -1.02 1.45 11.95
N TYR A 112 -0.11 1.70 11.01
CA TYR A 112 1.33 1.62 11.23
C TYR A 112 2.04 2.91 10.85
N ILE A 113 2.91 3.38 11.74
CA ILE A 113 3.71 4.60 11.53
C ILE A 113 5.09 4.20 11.04
N ILE A 114 5.46 4.67 9.83
CA ILE A 114 6.78 4.51 9.26
C ILE A 114 7.54 5.82 9.50
N GLN A 115 8.66 5.75 10.20
CA GLN A 115 9.49 6.91 10.54
C GLN A 115 10.10 7.56 9.28
N ALA A 116 10.59 8.77 9.42
CA ALA A 116 11.28 9.48 8.33
C ALA A 116 12.52 8.71 7.86
N LYS A 117 12.91 8.93 6.62
CA LYS A 117 14.08 8.30 5.99
C LYS A 117 15.34 8.40 6.86
N GLY A 118 16.01 7.26 7.06
CA GLY A 118 17.24 7.17 7.83
C GLY A 118 17.05 7.26 9.34
N TYR A 119 15.82 7.07 9.83
CA TYR A 119 15.58 6.94 11.26
C TYR A 119 16.31 5.71 11.81
N LYS A 120 16.76 5.81 13.07
CA LYS A 120 17.50 4.72 13.72
C LYS A 120 16.63 3.46 13.80
N ASP A 121 17.27 2.30 13.82
CA ASP A 121 16.66 0.98 14.02
C ASP A 121 15.78 0.48 12.87
N GLY A 122 15.86 1.07 11.65
CA GLY A 122 15.11 0.58 10.48
C GLY A 122 13.62 0.83 10.56
N LEU A 123 13.14 1.69 11.45
CA LEU A 123 11.73 2.07 11.58
C LEU A 123 11.22 2.93 10.43
N ASP A 124 12.10 3.29 9.48
CA ASP A 124 11.76 3.90 8.18
C ASP A 124 11.25 2.88 7.16
N LYS A 125 11.14 1.61 7.54
CA LYS A 125 10.67 0.50 6.71
C LYS A 125 9.59 -0.29 7.40
N ALA A 126 8.69 -0.84 6.59
CA ALA A 126 7.66 -1.78 7.01
C ALA A 126 7.51 -2.88 5.95
N ALA A 127 6.83 -3.95 6.27
CA ALA A 127 6.44 -4.95 5.28
C ALA A 127 4.98 -5.34 5.50
N ILE A 128 4.24 -5.38 4.40
CA ILE A 128 2.84 -5.84 4.37
C ILE A 128 2.83 -7.21 3.70
N ARG A 129 2.26 -8.19 4.38
CA ARG A 129 2.01 -9.51 3.84
C ARG A 129 0.69 -9.49 3.09
N ALA A 130 0.76 -9.75 1.80
CA ALA A 130 -0.41 -9.97 0.97
C ALA A 130 -0.73 -11.47 0.96
N GLN A 131 -1.94 -11.83 1.36
CA GLN A 131 -2.48 -13.19 1.34
C GLN A 131 -3.60 -13.28 0.32
N ILE A 132 -3.60 -14.31 -0.50
CA ILE A 132 -4.65 -14.60 -1.46
C ILE A 132 -5.12 -16.02 -1.21
N ARG A 133 -6.32 -16.14 -0.66
CA ARG A 133 -6.98 -17.44 -0.48
C ARG A 133 -7.70 -17.83 -1.76
N LEU A 134 -7.35 -19.00 -2.27
CA LEU A 134 -7.99 -19.63 -3.42
C LEU A 134 -8.86 -20.79 -2.89
N THR A 135 -10.12 -20.81 -3.25
CA THR A 135 -11.05 -21.89 -2.85
C THR A 135 -11.72 -22.44 -4.12
N ASP A 136 -11.79 -23.75 -4.23
CA ASP A 136 -12.45 -24.40 -5.36
C ASP A 136 -13.95 -24.07 -5.43
N ARG A 137 -14.48 -24.10 -6.64
CA ARG A 137 -15.92 -23.91 -6.92
C ARG A 137 -16.37 -24.99 -7.89
N LYS A 138 -17.67 -25.19 -7.96
CA LYS A 138 -18.33 -26.10 -8.93
C LYS A 138 -17.90 -27.56 -8.84
N GLY A 139 -17.41 -28.02 -7.69
CA GLY A 139 -17.04 -29.42 -7.48
C GLY A 139 -15.82 -29.88 -8.27
N MET A 140 -15.03 -28.94 -8.81
CA MET A 140 -13.68 -29.25 -9.34
C MET A 140 -12.72 -29.42 -8.17
N THR A 141 -11.68 -30.19 -8.35
CA THR A 141 -10.58 -30.22 -7.38
C THR A 141 -9.75 -28.92 -7.51
N LEU A 142 -9.20 -28.47 -6.38
CA LEU A 142 -8.34 -27.26 -6.39
C LEU A 142 -7.24 -27.34 -7.45
N LYS A 143 -6.63 -28.52 -7.63
CA LYS A 143 -5.58 -28.77 -8.60
C LYS A 143 -6.06 -28.57 -10.06
N GLU A 144 -7.23 -29.07 -10.38
CA GLU A 144 -7.84 -28.87 -11.71
C GLU A 144 -8.22 -27.42 -11.93
N ALA A 145 -8.84 -26.81 -10.93
CA ALA A 145 -9.21 -25.40 -10.99
C ALA A 145 -8.00 -24.49 -11.21
N VAL A 146 -6.92 -24.69 -10.48
CA VAL A 146 -5.69 -23.91 -10.63
C VAL A 146 -5.00 -24.18 -11.98
N ALA A 147 -5.03 -25.43 -12.49
CA ALA A 147 -4.43 -25.77 -13.78
C ALA A 147 -5.07 -25.04 -14.97
N HIS A 148 -6.36 -24.72 -14.88
CA HIS A 148 -7.12 -24.01 -15.92
C HIS A 148 -7.23 -22.50 -15.66
N MET A 149 -6.78 -22.02 -14.50
CA MET A 149 -6.86 -20.62 -14.13
C MET A 149 -5.97 -19.75 -15.03
N PRO A 150 -6.48 -18.63 -15.56
CA PRO A 150 -5.66 -17.64 -16.24
C PRO A 150 -4.73 -16.93 -15.28
N ASP A 151 -3.63 -16.37 -15.79
CA ASP A 151 -2.80 -15.44 -15.02
C ASP A 151 -3.65 -14.22 -14.66
N PHE A 152 -3.58 -13.78 -13.41
CA PHE A 152 -4.29 -12.61 -12.95
C PHE A 152 -3.37 -11.69 -12.15
N ASN A 153 -3.79 -10.45 -11.99
CA ASN A 153 -3.12 -9.48 -11.13
C ASN A 153 -3.84 -9.38 -9.80
N PHE A 154 -3.17 -8.90 -8.79
CA PHE A 154 -3.83 -8.36 -7.61
C PHE A 154 -3.38 -6.93 -7.34
N GLN A 155 -4.24 -6.16 -6.71
CA GLN A 155 -3.94 -4.82 -6.24
C GLN A 155 -3.74 -4.87 -4.73
N LEU A 156 -2.64 -4.33 -4.26
CA LEU A 156 -2.48 -3.94 -2.86
C LEU A 156 -2.87 -2.47 -2.76
N ILE A 157 -3.92 -2.19 -2.03
CA ILE A 157 -4.46 -0.85 -1.82
C ILE A 157 -4.20 -0.48 -0.37
N TRP A 158 -3.64 0.70 -0.13
CA TRP A 158 -3.42 1.22 1.22
C TRP A 158 -3.83 2.68 1.32
N LEU A 159 -4.19 3.10 2.54
CA LEU A 159 -4.53 4.47 2.87
C LEU A 159 -3.38 5.12 3.62
N GLY A 160 -2.82 6.18 3.04
CA GLY A 160 -1.99 7.13 3.77
C GLY A 160 -2.86 8.20 4.45
N LEU A 161 -2.26 9.09 5.21
CA LEU A 161 -2.99 10.12 5.96
C LEU A 161 -3.87 11.03 5.08
N ALA A 162 -3.49 11.26 3.83
CA ALA A 162 -4.19 12.20 2.93
C ALA A 162 -4.65 11.58 1.60
N VAL A 163 -4.16 10.41 1.19
CA VAL A 163 -4.39 9.86 -0.15
C VAL A 163 -4.52 8.34 -0.11
N CYS A 164 -5.47 7.81 -0.90
CA CYS A 164 -5.58 6.38 -1.17
C CYS A 164 -4.57 5.99 -2.27
N HIS A 165 -3.75 5.01 -2.00
CA HIS A 165 -2.75 4.48 -2.92
C HIS A 165 -3.13 3.07 -3.38
N ALA A 166 -2.84 2.76 -4.64
CA ALA A 166 -3.01 1.43 -5.18
C ALA A 166 -1.73 0.98 -5.90
N THR A 167 -1.20 -0.15 -5.52
CA THR A 167 -0.07 -0.79 -6.19
C THR A 167 -0.54 -2.06 -6.88
N ILE A 168 -0.31 -2.16 -8.18
CA ILE A 168 -0.64 -3.35 -8.96
C ILE A 168 0.55 -4.30 -8.95
N VAL A 169 0.30 -5.52 -8.49
CA VAL A 169 1.29 -6.60 -8.49
C VAL A 169 0.83 -7.68 -9.45
N ARG A 170 1.66 -7.95 -10.47
CA ARG A 170 1.38 -9.03 -11.42
C ARG A 170 1.68 -10.39 -10.77
N PHE A 171 0.72 -11.27 -10.86
CA PHE A 171 0.81 -12.64 -10.38
C PHE A 171 0.86 -13.62 -11.55
N VAL A 172 1.91 -14.45 -11.60
CA VAL A 172 2.07 -15.52 -12.59
C VAL A 172 2.23 -16.84 -11.84
N LEU A 173 1.15 -17.62 -11.79
CA LEU A 173 1.07 -18.83 -10.97
C LEU A 173 1.86 -20.02 -11.54
N LYS A 174 2.18 -20.04 -12.82
CA LYS A 174 2.77 -21.20 -13.50
C LYS A 174 4.06 -21.77 -12.88
N CYS A 175 4.69 -21.04 -11.96
CA CYS A 175 5.94 -21.45 -11.31
C CYS A 175 5.75 -22.09 -9.92
N LEU A 176 4.54 -22.16 -9.37
CA LEU A 176 4.34 -22.51 -7.94
C LEU A 176 3.77 -23.90 -7.68
N LEU A 177 3.22 -24.55 -8.69
CA LEU A 177 2.73 -25.93 -8.51
C LEU A 177 3.86 -26.93 -8.82
N PRO A 178 4.21 -27.82 -7.87
CA PRO A 178 5.06 -28.96 -8.19
C PRO A 178 4.38 -29.81 -9.25
N LYS A 179 5.14 -30.18 -10.27
CA LYS A 179 4.70 -31.09 -11.33
C LYS A 179 4.35 -32.46 -10.79
#